data_1d122625a207104f49b2683ca0115ac5
#
_entry.id   1d122625a207104f49b2683ca0115ac5
#
_cell.length_a   1.000
_cell.length_b   1.000
_cell.length_c   1.000
_cell.angle_alpha   90.00
_cell.angle_beta   90.00
_cell.angle_gamma   90.00
#
_symmetry.space_group_name_H-M   'P 1'
#
loop_
_entity.id
_entity.type
_entity.pdbx_description
1 polymer ?
#
loop_
_entity_poly.entity_id
_entity_poly.type
_entity_poly.pdbx_seq_one_letter_code
_entity_poly.pdbx_strand_id
1 'polypeptide(L)'
;FEIIPGVYTVVALVENPNPSVAAYDLPYTFKLRGTDSILVKEEKGVMYLPAKGVVPVFVTGVETGSRVPTRVEFALGAPTWTTETPNTFDLSINDIDLSREDTAPRLTARLTNHSLNMIPTLPLVAILYDADENALHASRTILKNVAGEGTADLVFTWPEVFERKVGNIEIIPVPQ
;
A
#
# COMPACT_ATOMS: atom_id res chain seq x y z
N PHE A 1 0.26 1.57 -11.54
CA PHE A 1 -1.12 1.79 -12.01
C PHE A 1 -1.26 3.22 -12.46
N GLU A 2 -1.77 3.47 -13.64
CA GLU A 2 -2.18 4.81 -14.08
C GLU A 2 -3.46 5.20 -13.35
N ILE A 3 -3.53 6.44 -12.81
CA ILE A 3 -4.70 6.93 -12.08
C ILE A 3 -5.51 7.87 -12.98
N ILE A 4 -4.80 8.70 -13.72
CA ILE A 4 -5.28 9.57 -14.79
C ILE A 4 -4.13 9.70 -15.79
N PRO A 5 -4.37 10.10 -17.05
CA PRO A 5 -3.32 10.17 -18.07
C PRO A 5 -2.05 10.87 -17.60
N GLY A 6 -0.94 10.15 -17.61
CA GLY A 6 0.39 10.64 -17.21
C GLY A 6 0.65 10.73 -15.69
N VAL A 7 -0.27 10.24 -14.84
CA VAL A 7 -0.11 10.22 -13.38
C VAL A 7 -0.29 8.81 -12.86
N TYR A 8 0.68 8.32 -12.12
CA TYR A 8 0.76 6.93 -11.69
C TYR A 8 0.78 6.79 -10.17
N THR A 9 0.27 5.64 -9.71
CA THR A 9 0.55 5.09 -8.38
C THR A 9 1.47 3.88 -8.55
N VAL A 10 2.48 3.78 -7.71
CA VAL A 10 3.35 2.60 -7.62
C VAL A 10 3.28 2.02 -6.22
N VAL A 11 3.34 0.69 -6.13
CA VAL A 11 3.33 -0.04 -4.88
C VAL A 11 4.35 -1.18 -4.92
N ALA A 12 5.00 -1.42 -3.80
CA ALA A 12 5.84 -2.60 -3.57
C ALA A 12 5.53 -3.17 -2.20
N LEU A 13 5.44 -4.49 -2.09
CA LEU A 13 5.35 -5.16 -0.80
C LEU A 13 6.76 -5.54 -0.35
N VAL A 14 7.12 -5.13 0.85
CA VAL A 14 8.43 -5.42 1.44
C VAL A 14 8.22 -6.26 2.69
N GLU A 15 8.81 -7.45 2.70
CA GLU A 15 8.74 -8.37 3.82
C GLU A 15 10.05 -8.37 4.62
N ASN A 16 9.93 -8.32 5.95
CA ASN A 16 11.01 -8.60 6.87
C ASN A 16 10.73 -9.93 7.58
N PRO A 17 11.39 -11.02 7.20
CA PRO A 17 11.18 -12.32 7.84
C PRO A 17 11.84 -12.43 9.22
N ASN A 18 12.70 -11.47 9.60
CA ASN A 18 13.41 -11.53 10.88
C ASN A 18 12.46 -11.24 12.04
N PRO A 19 12.44 -12.09 13.06
CA PRO A 19 11.47 -11.96 14.15
C PRO A 19 11.82 -10.92 15.22
N SER A 20 13.03 -10.37 15.21
CA SER A 20 13.56 -9.57 16.32
C SER A 20 14.38 -8.35 15.91
N VAL A 21 14.42 -8.03 14.62
CA VAL A 21 15.11 -6.83 14.13
C VAL A 21 14.25 -6.08 13.14
N ALA A 22 14.26 -4.77 13.25
CA ALA A 22 13.58 -3.83 12.37
C ALA A 22 14.59 -2.90 11.68
N ALA A 23 14.19 -2.21 10.64
CA ALA A 23 14.96 -1.16 10.01
C ALA A 23 14.13 0.14 9.99
N TYR A 24 14.69 1.19 10.61
CA TYR A 24 14.16 2.53 10.55
C TYR A 24 14.83 3.30 9.40
N ASP A 25 14.10 4.26 8.84
CA ASP A 25 14.60 5.11 7.75
C ASP A 25 15.23 4.32 6.60
N LEU A 26 14.71 3.10 6.33
CA LEU A 26 15.21 2.25 5.25
C LEU A 26 14.96 2.94 3.90
N PRO A 27 16.01 3.33 3.16
CA PRO A 27 15.83 4.03 1.90
C PRO A 27 15.22 3.10 0.85
N TYR A 28 14.34 3.66 0.02
CA TYR A 28 13.83 2.95 -1.15
C TYR A 28 13.85 3.83 -2.40
N THR A 29 13.83 3.20 -3.54
CA THR A 29 13.77 3.87 -4.84
C THR A 29 12.84 3.11 -5.78
N PHE A 30 11.87 3.80 -6.37
CA PHE A 30 11.14 3.35 -7.55
C PHE A 30 11.75 3.98 -8.81
N LYS A 31 11.97 3.18 -9.84
CA LYS A 31 12.36 3.66 -11.17
C LYS A 31 11.31 3.19 -12.18
N LEU A 32 10.60 4.16 -12.75
CA LEU A 32 9.66 3.93 -13.81
C LEU A 32 10.42 4.03 -15.14
N ARG A 33 10.39 2.96 -15.93
CA ARG A 33 11.06 2.90 -17.23
C ARG A 33 10.03 2.73 -18.34
N GLY A 34 10.27 3.45 -19.42
CA GLY A 34 9.52 3.29 -20.68
C GLY A 34 10.16 2.26 -21.61
N THR A 35 9.82 2.36 -22.88
CA THR A 35 10.42 1.57 -23.96
C THR A 35 11.93 1.67 -23.93
N ASP A 36 12.63 0.60 -24.31
CA ASP A 36 14.10 0.49 -24.34
C ASP A 36 14.78 0.77 -22.99
N SER A 37 14.05 0.55 -21.89
CA SER A 37 14.54 0.77 -20.52
C SER A 37 14.94 2.22 -20.20
N ILE A 38 14.47 3.19 -20.98
CA ILE A 38 14.71 4.61 -20.74
C ILE A 38 14.06 5.01 -19.42
N LEU A 39 14.82 5.68 -18.55
CA LEU A 39 14.28 6.20 -17.29
C LEU A 39 13.26 7.31 -17.55
N VAL A 40 12.04 7.09 -17.13
CA VAL A 40 10.94 8.06 -17.24
C VAL A 40 10.86 8.92 -15.97
N LYS A 41 10.88 8.25 -14.81
CA LYS A 41 10.77 8.92 -13.51
C LYS A 41 11.47 8.10 -12.43
N GLU A 42 11.99 8.77 -11.42
CA GLU A 42 12.55 8.17 -10.21
C GLU A 42 11.89 8.80 -8.99
N GLU A 43 11.40 7.96 -8.07
CA GLU A 43 10.86 8.38 -6.78
C GLU A 43 11.66 7.72 -5.65
N LYS A 44 12.01 8.50 -4.65
CA LYS A 44 12.80 8.06 -3.50
C LYS A 44 12.09 8.40 -2.20
N GLY A 45 12.30 7.57 -1.20
CA GLY A 45 11.80 7.81 0.14
C GLY A 45 12.49 6.94 1.16
N VAL A 46 11.97 6.98 2.36
CA VAL A 46 12.36 6.10 3.46
C VAL A 46 11.12 5.42 4.01
N MET A 47 11.33 4.24 4.60
CA MET A 47 10.26 3.47 5.23
C MET A 47 10.72 2.87 6.54
N TYR A 48 9.78 2.61 7.42
CA TYR A 48 9.98 1.74 8.55
C TYR A 48 9.59 0.31 8.17
N LEU A 49 10.47 -0.63 8.46
CA LEU A 49 10.26 -2.06 8.21
C LEU A 49 10.34 -2.82 9.53
N PRO A 50 9.18 -3.13 10.16
CA PRO A 50 9.13 -3.78 11.48
C PRO A 50 9.66 -5.21 11.45
N ALA A 51 10.00 -5.73 12.62
CA ALA A 51 10.30 -7.14 12.78
C ALA A 51 9.09 -8.01 12.39
N LYS A 52 9.31 -9.05 11.60
CA LYS A 52 8.28 -10.00 11.13
C LYS A 52 7.07 -9.32 10.47
N GLY A 53 7.30 -8.26 9.71
CA GLY A 53 6.24 -7.48 9.07
C GLY A 53 6.27 -7.51 7.56
N VAL A 54 5.11 -7.28 6.95
CA VAL A 54 4.95 -6.94 5.53
C VAL A 54 4.46 -5.50 5.45
N VAL A 55 5.16 -4.67 4.70
CA VAL A 55 4.85 -3.24 4.57
C VAL A 55 4.65 -2.87 3.11
N PRO A 56 3.49 -2.30 2.75
CA PRO A 56 3.28 -1.74 1.44
C PRO A 56 3.96 -0.36 1.33
N VAL A 57 4.93 -0.25 0.44
CA VAL A 57 5.50 1.04 0.04
C VAL A 57 4.63 1.61 -1.07
N PHE A 58 3.89 2.66 -0.76
CA PHE A 58 2.87 3.24 -1.64
C PHE A 58 3.21 4.69 -1.98
N VAL A 59 3.45 4.98 -3.27
CA VAL A 59 3.71 6.33 -3.78
C VAL A 59 2.68 6.65 -4.85
N THR A 60 1.94 7.73 -4.67
CA THR A 60 0.90 8.21 -5.59
C THR A 60 1.25 9.59 -6.14
N GLY A 61 0.60 9.98 -7.25
CA GLY A 61 0.84 11.26 -7.88
C GLY A 61 2.19 11.32 -8.62
N VAL A 62 2.70 10.19 -9.09
CA VAL A 62 3.94 10.12 -9.86
C VAL A 62 3.69 10.63 -11.27
N GLU A 63 4.07 11.87 -11.51
CA GLU A 63 3.88 12.53 -12.81
C GLU A 63 4.97 12.13 -13.81
N THR A 64 4.56 11.63 -14.97
CA THR A 64 5.43 11.23 -16.07
C THR A 64 5.26 12.10 -17.33
N GLY A 65 4.29 13.01 -17.31
CA GLY A 65 3.91 13.82 -18.45
C GLY A 65 3.37 12.93 -19.59
N SER A 66 3.89 13.12 -20.79
CA SER A 66 3.49 12.32 -21.97
C SER A 66 4.24 11.00 -22.12
N ARG A 67 5.17 10.68 -21.22
CA ARG A 67 5.95 9.45 -21.28
C ARG A 67 5.24 8.32 -20.52
N VAL A 68 4.99 7.21 -21.22
CA VAL A 68 4.30 6.05 -20.65
C VAL A 68 5.33 5.06 -20.08
N PRO A 69 5.34 4.80 -18.77
CA PRO A 69 6.16 3.76 -18.19
C PRO A 69 5.58 2.38 -18.52
N THR A 70 6.45 1.47 -18.94
CA THR A 70 6.09 0.08 -19.26
C THR A 70 6.61 -0.90 -18.20
N ARG A 71 7.52 -0.43 -17.33
CA ARG A 71 8.15 -1.25 -16.29
C ARG A 71 8.44 -0.39 -15.05
N VAL A 72 8.27 -0.99 -13.88
CA VAL A 72 8.67 -0.41 -12.61
C VAL A 72 9.73 -1.31 -11.96
N GLU A 73 10.81 -0.70 -11.50
CA GLU A 73 11.85 -1.34 -10.70
C GLU A 73 11.78 -0.76 -9.29
N PHE A 74 11.86 -1.63 -8.29
CA PHE A 74 11.93 -1.25 -6.88
C PHE A 74 13.26 -1.73 -6.30
N ALA A 75 13.91 -0.87 -5.52
CA ALA A 75 15.15 -1.20 -4.84
C ALA A 75 15.16 -0.63 -3.42
N LEU A 76 15.69 -1.41 -2.49
CA LEU A 76 15.97 -0.98 -1.12
C LEU A 76 17.44 -0.56 -1.01
N GLY A 77 17.70 0.46 -0.19
CA GLY A 77 19.05 0.80 0.24
C GLY A 77 19.55 -0.16 1.33
N ALA A 78 20.73 0.14 1.85
CA ALA A 78 21.30 -0.66 2.94
C ALA A 78 20.51 -0.42 4.25
N PRO A 79 20.00 -1.47 4.88
CA PRO A 79 19.30 -1.35 6.16
C PRO A 79 20.28 -1.15 7.31
N THR A 80 19.89 -0.32 8.29
CA THR A 80 20.47 -0.32 9.63
C THR A 80 19.53 -1.08 10.55
N TRP A 81 19.94 -2.29 10.93
CA TRP A 81 19.12 -3.16 11.75
C TRP A 81 19.19 -2.78 13.23
N THR A 82 18.04 -2.71 13.85
CA THR A 82 17.90 -2.45 15.30
C THR A 82 17.08 -3.57 15.92
N THR A 83 17.48 -4.03 17.09
CA THR A 83 16.70 -5.03 17.85
C THR A 83 15.37 -4.44 18.25
N GLU A 84 14.29 -5.14 17.94
CA GLU A 84 12.93 -4.73 18.22
C GLU A 84 12.07 -5.93 18.57
N THR A 85 11.17 -5.76 19.54
CA THR A 85 10.07 -6.69 19.76
C THR A 85 8.99 -6.38 18.70
N PRO A 86 8.49 -7.39 17.96
CA PRO A 86 7.46 -7.15 16.96
C PRO A 86 6.28 -6.39 17.54
N ASN A 87 6.05 -5.20 17.03
CA ASN A 87 4.87 -4.41 17.35
C ASN A 87 3.82 -4.66 16.25
N THR A 88 3.07 -5.74 16.42
CA THR A 88 1.97 -6.06 15.52
C THR A 88 0.71 -5.37 16.01
N PHE A 89 0.02 -4.72 15.09
CA PHE A 89 -1.33 -4.25 15.38
C PHE A 89 -2.24 -5.44 15.63
N ASP A 90 -2.94 -5.44 16.77
CA ASP A 90 -4.00 -6.41 17.04
C ASP A 90 -5.29 -5.91 16.39
N LEU A 91 -5.39 -6.12 15.08
CA LEU A 91 -6.46 -5.63 14.22
C LEU A 91 -7.12 -6.78 13.47
N SER A 92 -8.42 -6.63 13.21
CA SER A 92 -9.10 -7.41 12.18
C SER A 92 -9.80 -6.49 11.19
N ILE A 93 -9.88 -6.94 9.92
CA ILE A 93 -10.59 -6.25 8.85
C ILE A 93 -11.62 -7.22 8.29
N ASN A 94 -12.88 -6.84 8.35
CA ASN A 94 -14.03 -7.65 7.97
C ASN A 94 -14.99 -6.83 7.09
N ASP A 95 -16.09 -7.46 6.66
CA ASP A 95 -17.16 -6.81 5.89
C ASP A 95 -16.61 -6.10 4.63
N ILE A 96 -15.67 -6.75 3.93
CA ILE A 96 -15.06 -6.21 2.72
C ILE A 96 -16.07 -6.27 1.58
N ASP A 97 -16.47 -5.12 1.06
CA ASP A 97 -17.42 -4.98 -0.04
C ASP A 97 -16.86 -4.07 -1.12
N LEU A 98 -16.74 -4.60 -2.34
CA LEU A 98 -16.37 -3.85 -3.53
C LEU A 98 -17.59 -3.63 -4.40
N SER A 99 -17.89 -2.38 -4.66
CA SER A 99 -19.09 -1.97 -5.38
C SER A 99 -18.79 -0.96 -6.49
N ARG A 100 -19.71 -0.81 -7.44
CA ARG A 100 -19.65 0.18 -8.53
C ARG A 100 -18.38 0.11 -9.39
N GLU A 101 -17.85 -1.09 -9.63
CA GLU A 101 -16.62 -1.32 -10.39
C GLU A 101 -16.64 -0.70 -11.79
N ASP A 102 -17.81 -0.62 -12.42
CA ASP A 102 -18.06 -0.13 -13.76
C ASP A 102 -18.46 1.36 -13.85
N THR A 103 -18.52 2.06 -12.72
CA THR A 103 -18.95 3.48 -12.69
C THR A 103 -18.04 4.35 -11.82
N ALA A 104 -17.96 4.05 -10.54
CA ALA A 104 -17.17 4.77 -9.54
C ALA A 104 -16.70 3.79 -8.46
N PRO A 105 -15.65 3.00 -8.71
CA PRO A 105 -15.24 1.91 -7.84
C PRO A 105 -15.05 2.36 -6.40
N ARG A 106 -15.66 1.62 -5.48
CA ARG A 106 -15.63 1.89 -4.05
C ARG A 106 -15.48 0.60 -3.27
N LEU A 107 -14.44 0.52 -2.48
CA LEU A 107 -14.23 -0.55 -1.52
C LEU A 107 -14.55 -0.01 -0.12
N THR A 108 -15.39 -0.74 0.59
CA THR A 108 -15.65 -0.51 2.01
C THR A 108 -15.25 -1.72 2.82
N ALA A 109 -14.83 -1.49 4.06
CA ALA A 109 -14.55 -2.56 5.02
C ALA A 109 -14.69 -2.02 6.43
N ARG A 110 -14.74 -2.91 7.42
CA ARG A 110 -14.75 -2.56 8.84
C ARG A 110 -13.50 -3.04 9.52
N LEU A 111 -12.77 -2.12 10.13
CA LEU A 111 -11.61 -2.40 10.97
C LEU A 111 -12.03 -2.45 12.43
N THR A 112 -11.54 -3.45 13.17
CA THR A 112 -11.66 -3.55 14.63
C THR A 112 -10.25 -3.51 15.23
N ASN A 113 -10.05 -2.60 16.18
CA ASN A 113 -8.86 -2.55 17.01
C ASN A 113 -9.13 -3.38 18.27
N HIS A 114 -8.44 -4.50 18.43
CA HIS A 114 -8.60 -5.39 19.59
C HIS A 114 -7.71 -5.01 20.77
N SER A 115 -6.77 -4.07 20.56
CA SER A 115 -5.93 -3.57 21.65
C SER A 115 -6.68 -2.59 22.54
N LEU A 116 -6.24 -2.45 23.78
CA LEU A 116 -6.77 -1.45 24.71
C LEU A 116 -6.35 0.00 24.36
N ASN A 117 -5.32 0.14 23.52
CA ASN A 117 -4.74 1.43 23.19
C ASN A 117 -5.37 2.03 21.94
N MET A 118 -5.60 3.34 21.99
CA MET A 118 -5.99 4.10 20.81
C MET A 118 -4.83 4.18 19.82
N ILE A 119 -5.14 4.02 18.52
CA ILE A 119 -4.19 4.25 17.43
C ILE A 119 -4.42 5.66 16.87
N PRO A 120 -3.49 6.61 17.07
CA PRO A 120 -3.69 8.00 16.67
C PRO A 120 -3.81 8.19 15.15
N THR A 121 -3.00 7.46 14.40
CA THR A 121 -2.97 7.50 12.93
C THR A 121 -2.65 6.11 12.40
N LEU A 122 -3.48 5.62 11.51
CA LEU A 122 -3.33 4.31 10.89
C LEU A 122 -3.55 4.44 9.38
N PRO A 123 -2.48 4.53 8.59
CA PRO A 123 -2.58 4.39 7.15
C PRO A 123 -2.85 2.93 6.79
N LEU A 124 -3.68 2.72 5.77
CA LEU A 124 -3.95 1.40 5.21
C LEU A 124 -3.87 1.49 3.68
N VAL A 125 -3.31 0.46 3.07
CA VAL A 125 -3.25 0.31 1.62
C VAL A 125 -4.12 -0.87 1.21
N ALA A 126 -5.04 -0.64 0.29
CA ALA A 126 -5.78 -1.71 -0.39
C ALA A 126 -5.09 -2.01 -1.72
N ILE A 127 -4.85 -3.28 -2.00
CA ILE A 127 -4.36 -3.79 -3.28
C ILE A 127 -5.39 -4.77 -3.82
N LEU A 128 -5.78 -4.56 -5.06
CA LEU A 128 -6.76 -5.39 -5.76
C LEU A 128 -6.04 -6.22 -6.80
N TYR A 129 -6.36 -7.50 -6.85
CA TYR A 129 -5.73 -8.48 -7.75
C TYR A 129 -6.78 -9.11 -8.67
N ASP A 130 -6.34 -9.56 -9.83
CA ASP A 130 -7.16 -10.43 -10.69
C ASP A 130 -7.16 -11.89 -10.18
N ALA A 131 -7.81 -12.77 -10.93
CA ALA A 131 -7.86 -14.20 -10.60
C ALA A 131 -6.51 -14.92 -10.71
N ASP A 132 -5.57 -14.33 -11.43
CA ASP A 132 -4.20 -14.85 -11.65
C ASP A 132 -3.19 -14.21 -10.69
N GLU A 133 -3.67 -13.52 -9.64
CA GLU A 133 -2.88 -12.81 -8.61
C GLU A 133 -2.03 -11.64 -9.15
N ASN A 134 -2.36 -11.10 -10.33
CA ASN A 134 -1.72 -9.88 -10.79
C ASN A 134 -2.40 -8.66 -10.15
N ALA A 135 -1.60 -7.76 -9.60
CA ALA A 135 -2.11 -6.53 -9.02
C ALA A 135 -2.71 -5.62 -10.11
N LEU A 136 -3.97 -5.23 -9.92
CA LEU A 136 -4.74 -4.38 -10.84
C LEU A 136 -4.75 -2.92 -10.42
N HIS A 137 -5.03 -2.68 -9.15
CA HIS A 137 -5.19 -1.34 -8.58
C HIS A 137 -4.71 -1.29 -7.14
N ALA A 138 -4.35 -0.10 -6.69
CA ALA A 138 -4.08 0.16 -5.28
C ALA A 138 -4.61 1.53 -4.86
N SER A 139 -5.03 1.64 -3.62
CA SER A 139 -5.48 2.90 -3.01
C SER A 139 -5.07 2.95 -1.54
N ARG A 140 -4.96 4.15 -0.98
CA ARG A 140 -4.59 4.37 0.41
C ARG A 140 -5.65 5.19 1.13
N THR A 141 -6.00 4.77 2.34
CA THR A 141 -6.79 5.56 3.29
C THR A 141 -6.03 5.75 4.59
N ILE A 142 -6.42 6.75 5.38
CA ILE A 142 -5.81 7.02 6.69
C ILE A 142 -6.92 7.17 7.71
N LEU A 143 -6.96 6.28 8.68
CA LEU A 143 -7.80 6.42 9.86
C LEU A 143 -7.08 7.27 10.92
N LYS A 144 -7.85 8.05 11.67
CA LYS A 144 -7.37 8.82 12.80
C LYS A 144 -8.14 8.48 14.05
N ASN A 145 -7.43 8.42 15.18
CA ASN A 145 -8.01 8.23 16.52
C ASN A 145 -8.88 6.94 16.58
N VAL A 146 -8.37 5.82 16.09
CA VAL A 146 -9.05 4.53 16.21
C VAL A 146 -9.01 4.11 17.69
N ALA A 147 -10.16 4.16 18.35
CA ALA A 147 -10.26 3.86 19.78
C ALA A 147 -9.78 2.44 20.10
N GLY A 148 -9.24 2.24 21.30
CA GLY A 148 -9.01 0.90 21.82
C GLY A 148 -10.31 0.13 21.95
N GLU A 149 -10.33 -1.16 21.62
CA GLU A 149 -11.53 -2.02 21.56
C GLU A 149 -12.65 -1.44 20.67
N GLY A 150 -12.27 -0.53 19.75
CA GLY A 150 -13.19 0.19 18.88
C GLY A 150 -13.19 -0.30 17.43
N THR A 151 -14.19 0.16 16.68
CA THR A 151 -14.33 -0.11 15.25
C THR A 151 -14.26 1.17 14.44
N ALA A 152 -13.82 1.06 13.18
CA ALA A 152 -13.81 2.16 12.23
C ALA A 152 -14.15 1.65 10.83
N ASP A 153 -14.89 2.45 10.07
CA ASP A 153 -15.19 2.12 8.68
C ASP A 153 -14.05 2.57 7.78
N LEU A 154 -13.64 1.68 6.88
CA LEU A 154 -12.65 1.92 5.83
C LEU A 154 -13.36 2.25 4.52
N VAL A 155 -12.82 3.21 3.80
CA VAL A 155 -13.28 3.55 2.45
C VAL A 155 -12.08 3.80 1.56
N PHE A 156 -12.06 3.11 0.41
CA PHE A 156 -11.12 3.35 -0.68
C PHE A 156 -11.90 3.65 -1.95
N THR A 157 -11.38 4.53 -2.78
CA THR A 157 -12.03 4.92 -4.05
C THR A 157 -11.00 5.03 -5.15
N TRP A 158 -11.47 4.87 -6.38
CA TRP A 158 -10.68 5.04 -7.59
C TRP A 158 -11.40 6.00 -8.54
N PRO A 159 -10.66 6.87 -9.24
CA PRO A 159 -11.26 7.85 -10.15
C PRO A 159 -11.78 7.22 -11.44
N GLU A 160 -11.23 6.07 -11.85
CA GLU A 160 -11.58 5.39 -13.09
C GLU A 160 -12.19 4.02 -12.83
N VAL A 161 -12.99 3.56 -13.78
CA VAL A 161 -13.62 2.24 -13.77
C VAL A 161 -12.57 1.14 -13.91
N PHE A 162 -12.91 -0.05 -13.45
CA PHE A 162 -12.02 -1.20 -13.60
C PHE A 162 -12.25 -1.90 -14.94
N GLU A 163 -11.20 -1.98 -15.77
CA GLU A 163 -11.24 -2.69 -17.03
C GLU A 163 -11.20 -4.21 -16.87
N ARG A 164 -10.68 -4.69 -15.73
CA ARG A 164 -10.51 -6.11 -15.41
C ARG A 164 -11.23 -6.42 -14.10
N LYS A 165 -11.81 -7.63 -14.06
CA LYS A 165 -12.52 -8.09 -12.87
C LYS A 165 -11.56 -8.34 -11.71
N VAL A 166 -11.92 -7.83 -10.53
CA VAL A 166 -11.21 -8.09 -9.28
C VAL A 166 -11.52 -9.50 -8.79
N GLY A 167 -10.49 -10.27 -8.50
CA GLY A 167 -10.57 -11.64 -7.98
C GLY A 167 -10.23 -11.73 -6.50
N ASN A 168 -9.30 -10.89 -6.02
CA ASN A 168 -8.88 -10.85 -4.62
C ASN A 168 -8.60 -9.44 -4.16
N ILE A 169 -8.74 -9.20 -2.85
CA ILE A 169 -8.52 -7.89 -2.21
C ILE A 169 -7.68 -8.11 -0.96
N GLU A 170 -6.61 -7.35 -0.85
CA GLU A 170 -5.76 -7.32 0.33
C GLU A 170 -5.75 -5.90 0.91
N ILE A 171 -5.98 -5.77 2.22
CA ILE A 171 -5.92 -4.48 2.93
C ILE A 171 -4.85 -4.59 4.02
N ILE A 172 -3.79 -3.80 3.89
CA ILE A 172 -2.60 -3.92 4.73
C ILE A 172 -2.42 -2.64 5.54
N PRO A 173 -2.39 -2.71 6.89
CA PRO A 173 -2.00 -1.60 7.74
C PRO A 173 -0.52 -1.24 7.53
N VAL A 174 -0.22 0.06 7.50
CA VAL A 174 1.15 0.56 7.37
C VAL A 174 1.65 0.98 8.75
N PRO A 175 2.63 0.29 9.32
CA PRO A 175 3.24 0.67 10.59
C PRO A 175 4.00 2.00 10.46
N GLN A 176 4.03 2.78 11.56
CA GLN A 176 4.65 4.10 11.63
C GLN A 176 5.69 4.18 12.76
#